data_8e5d8e8ddc5d3609031b1beddbac9cbc
#
_entry.id   8e5d8e8ddc5d3609031b1beddbac9cbc
#
_cell.length_a   1.000
_cell.length_b   1.000
_cell.length_c   1.000
_cell.angle_alpha   90.00
_cell.angle_beta   90.00
_cell.angle_gamma   90.00
#
_symmetry.space_group_name_H-M   'P 1'
#
loop_
_entity.id
_entity.type
_entity.pdbx_description
1 polymer ?
#
loop_
_entity_poly.entity_id
_entity_poly.type
_entity_poly.pdbx_seq_one_letter_code
_entity_poly.pdbx_strand_id
1 'polypeptide(L)'
;AIECRINAENPKTFMPSPGTITYWHPPGGLGVRVDSGAYQGYRIPPYYDSLIGKLIVHGKNRNECLMRLRRCLSEFVIDGIETTIPLFSQLVLNPDIANGLYDIHWLESFLQKP
;
A
#
# COMPACT_ATOMS: atom_id res chain seq x y z
N ALA A 1 2.09 1.35 15.59
CA ALA A 1 1.97 0.55 14.35
C ALA A 1 1.33 1.37 13.23
N ILE A 2 1.67 1.05 12.01
CA ILE A 2 1.06 1.65 10.81
C ILE A 2 0.52 0.53 9.94
N GLU A 3 -0.71 0.67 9.48
CA GLU A 3 -1.36 -0.26 8.58
C GLU A 3 -1.61 0.40 7.23
N CYS A 4 -1.25 -0.30 6.14
CA CYS A 4 -1.58 0.10 4.77
C CYS A 4 -2.47 -0.97 4.15
N ARG A 5 -3.64 -0.57 3.68
CA ARG A 5 -4.54 -1.46 2.95
C ARG A 5 -4.15 -1.46 1.49
N ILE A 6 -3.70 -2.61 1.02
CA ILE A 6 -3.28 -2.78 -0.37
C ILE A 6 -4.49 -3.20 -1.19
N ASN A 7 -4.90 -2.35 -2.10
CA ASN A 7 -6.06 -2.55 -2.95
C ASN A 7 -5.65 -2.77 -4.40
N ALA A 8 -6.44 -3.56 -5.13
CA ALA A 8 -6.30 -3.74 -6.58
C ALA A 8 -7.01 -2.59 -7.29
N GLU A 9 -6.37 -1.43 -7.28
CA GLU A 9 -6.94 -0.18 -7.80
C GLU A 9 -5.85 0.65 -8.46
N ASN A 10 -6.25 1.49 -9.41
CA ASN A 10 -5.35 2.51 -9.95
C ASN A 10 -4.95 3.47 -8.82
N PRO A 11 -3.66 3.73 -8.61
CA PRO A 11 -3.20 4.52 -7.46
C PRO A 11 -3.58 6.00 -7.55
N LYS A 12 -4.07 6.48 -8.69
CA LYS A 12 -4.49 7.88 -8.89
C LYS A 12 -6.00 8.04 -8.97
N THR A 13 -6.66 7.16 -9.71
CA THR A 13 -8.11 7.26 -9.98
C THR A 13 -8.95 6.41 -9.06
N PHE A 14 -8.34 5.44 -8.37
CA PHE A 14 -9.00 4.44 -7.53
C PHE A 14 -10.00 3.55 -8.27
N MET A 15 -9.90 3.52 -9.58
CA MET A 15 -10.70 2.59 -10.38
C MET A 15 -10.23 1.16 -10.10
N PRO A 16 -11.17 0.20 -9.92
CA PRO A 16 -10.78 -1.18 -9.70
C PRO A 16 -9.90 -1.72 -10.82
N SER A 17 -8.93 -2.55 -10.46
CA SER A 17 -8.03 -3.21 -11.40
C SER A 17 -8.15 -4.72 -11.25
N PRO A 18 -9.19 -5.34 -11.86
CA PRO A 18 -9.30 -6.80 -11.83
C PRO A 18 -8.24 -7.43 -12.72
N GLY A 19 -8.02 -8.69 -12.52
CA GLY A 19 -7.05 -9.44 -13.31
C GLY A 19 -6.35 -10.52 -12.51
N THR A 20 -5.33 -11.11 -13.12
CA THR A 20 -4.56 -12.18 -12.50
C THR A 20 -3.22 -11.66 -12.01
N ILE A 21 -2.88 -11.96 -10.77
CA ILE A 21 -1.58 -11.63 -10.20
C ILE A 21 -0.55 -12.56 -10.85
N THR A 22 0.36 -11.99 -11.65
CA THR A 22 1.39 -12.74 -12.34
C THR A 22 2.64 -12.92 -11.52
N TYR A 23 2.87 -12.03 -10.53
CA TYR A 23 4.00 -12.13 -9.61
C TYR A 23 3.57 -11.57 -8.25
N TRP A 24 3.92 -12.29 -7.19
CA TRP A 24 3.56 -11.94 -5.82
C TRP A 24 4.80 -12.09 -4.95
N HIS A 25 5.31 -10.97 -4.43
CA HIS A 25 6.47 -10.96 -3.54
C HIS A 25 6.20 -9.98 -2.39
N PRO A 26 5.65 -10.45 -1.27
CA PRO A 26 5.42 -9.58 -0.11
C PRO A 26 6.71 -9.31 0.66
N PRO A 27 6.78 -8.18 1.39
CA PRO A 27 7.91 -7.93 2.27
C PRO A 27 7.84 -8.83 3.50
N GLY A 28 8.98 -9.01 4.15
CA GLY A 28 9.07 -9.77 5.39
C GLY A 28 10.08 -9.13 6.34
N GLY A 29 10.26 -9.78 7.47
CA GLY A 29 11.24 -9.37 8.46
C GLY A 29 10.64 -8.98 9.79
N LEU A 30 11.51 -8.58 10.70
CA LEU A 30 11.12 -8.20 12.07
C LEU A 30 10.22 -6.96 12.05
N GLY A 31 9.11 -7.05 12.79
CA GLY A 31 8.15 -5.94 12.85
C GLY A 31 7.30 -5.74 11.59
N VAL A 32 7.28 -6.73 10.70
CA VAL A 32 6.52 -6.67 9.45
C VAL A 32 5.52 -7.82 9.41
N ARG A 33 4.27 -7.49 9.09
CA ARG A 33 3.21 -8.48 8.93
C ARG A 33 2.39 -8.16 7.69
N VAL A 34 2.10 -9.19 6.89
CA VAL A 34 1.22 -9.07 5.73
C VAL A 34 0.07 -10.05 5.90
N ASP A 35 -1.14 -9.52 6.02
CA ASP A 35 -2.37 -10.31 6.11
C ASP A 35 -3.02 -10.31 4.74
N SER A 36 -2.99 -11.45 4.05
CA SER A 36 -3.54 -11.56 2.70
C SER A 36 -3.86 -13.00 2.35
N GLY A 37 -4.95 -13.20 1.59
CA GLY A 37 -5.25 -14.47 0.96
C GLY A 37 -4.78 -14.55 -0.49
N ALA A 38 -4.10 -13.51 -0.99
CA ALA A 38 -3.64 -13.46 -2.37
C ALA A 38 -2.32 -14.23 -2.54
N TYR A 39 -2.05 -14.62 -3.77
CA TYR A 39 -0.86 -15.39 -4.14
C TYR A 39 -0.64 -15.24 -5.64
N GLN A 40 0.52 -15.69 -6.12
CA GLN A 40 0.80 -15.70 -7.55
C GLN A 40 -0.18 -16.62 -8.27
N GLY A 41 -0.82 -16.09 -9.30
CA GLY A 41 -1.87 -16.80 -10.03
C GLY A 41 -3.27 -16.51 -9.54
N TYR A 42 -3.41 -15.79 -8.42
CA TYR A 42 -4.72 -15.44 -7.88
C TYR A 42 -5.42 -14.44 -8.81
N ARG A 43 -6.71 -14.67 -9.06
CA ARG A 43 -7.51 -13.80 -9.92
C ARG A 43 -8.38 -12.87 -9.07
N ILE A 44 -8.24 -11.56 -9.32
CA ILE A 44 -9.02 -10.53 -8.64
C ILE A 44 -10.37 -10.38 -9.36
N PRO A 45 -11.51 -10.58 -8.68
CA PRO A 45 -12.83 -10.40 -9.28
C PRO A 45 -13.11 -8.93 -9.62
N PRO A 46 -13.87 -8.63 -10.67
CA PRO A 46 -14.07 -7.25 -11.12
C PRO A 46 -15.11 -6.44 -10.34
N TYR A 47 -15.90 -7.04 -9.46
CA TYR A 47 -17.05 -6.38 -8.86
C TYR A 47 -17.18 -6.51 -7.35
N TYR A 48 -16.09 -6.82 -6.66
CA TYR A 48 -16.06 -6.88 -5.19
C TYR A 48 -15.07 -5.91 -4.62
N ASP A 49 -15.00 -5.90 -3.28
CA ASP A 49 -14.00 -5.14 -2.56
C ASP A 49 -12.62 -5.45 -3.15
N SER A 50 -11.92 -4.39 -3.52
CA SER A 50 -10.61 -4.48 -4.15
C SER A 50 -9.48 -4.80 -3.17
N LEU A 51 -9.77 -4.97 -1.89
CA LEU A 51 -8.75 -5.24 -0.88
C LEU A 51 -8.03 -6.57 -1.16
N ILE A 52 -6.70 -6.49 -1.36
CA ILE A 52 -5.86 -7.66 -1.57
C ILE A 52 -5.23 -8.10 -0.26
N GLY A 53 -4.81 -7.15 0.57
CA GLY A 53 -4.15 -7.45 1.82
C GLY A 53 -3.88 -6.21 2.65
N LYS A 54 -3.32 -6.44 3.83
CA LYS A 54 -2.94 -5.39 4.76
C LYS A 54 -1.47 -5.54 5.08
N LEU A 55 -0.71 -4.46 4.89
CA LEU A 55 0.68 -4.38 5.31
C LEU A 55 0.72 -3.65 6.64
N ILE A 56 1.24 -4.31 7.68
CA ILE A 56 1.30 -3.77 9.02
C ILE A 56 2.76 -3.74 9.47
N VAL A 57 3.23 -2.57 9.90
CA VAL A 57 4.58 -2.40 10.40
C VAL A 57 4.55 -1.89 11.84
N HIS A 58 5.48 -2.39 12.65
CA HIS A 58 5.67 -1.99 14.03
C HIS A 58 7.05 -1.37 14.20
N GLY A 59 7.16 -0.40 15.10
CA GLY A 59 8.41 0.24 15.46
C GLY A 59 8.30 0.90 16.83
N LYS A 60 9.42 1.32 17.38
CA LYS A 60 9.47 1.96 18.70
C LYS A 60 8.81 3.33 18.70
N ASN A 61 8.83 4.00 17.56
CA ASN A 61 8.26 5.32 17.39
C ASN A 61 7.82 5.48 15.92
N ARG A 62 7.22 6.64 15.61
CA ARG A 62 6.71 6.90 14.27
C ARG A 62 7.80 6.89 13.20
N ASN A 63 8.97 7.47 13.50
CA ASN A 63 10.07 7.51 12.54
C ASN A 63 10.54 6.10 12.17
N GLU A 64 10.68 5.21 13.16
CA GLU A 64 11.07 3.83 12.92
C GLU A 64 10.00 3.10 12.09
N CYS A 65 8.72 3.30 12.40
CA CYS A 65 7.62 2.73 11.61
C CYS A 65 7.66 3.21 10.16
N LEU A 66 7.88 4.50 9.94
CA LEU A 66 7.92 5.07 8.57
C LEU A 66 9.12 4.55 7.78
N MET A 67 10.28 4.45 8.41
CA MET A 67 11.47 3.88 7.76
C MET A 67 11.24 2.43 7.35
N ARG A 68 10.66 1.65 8.25
CA ARG A 68 10.33 0.24 8.00
C ARG A 68 9.27 0.10 6.91
N LEU A 69 8.26 0.95 6.95
CA LEU A 69 7.21 0.98 5.93
C LEU A 69 7.78 1.30 4.54
N ARG A 70 8.66 2.29 4.46
CA ARG A 70 9.33 2.66 3.20
C ARG A 70 10.08 1.47 2.60
N ARG A 71 10.85 0.75 3.42
CA ARG A 71 11.56 -0.45 2.98
C ARG A 71 10.58 -1.51 2.48
N CYS A 72 9.51 -1.77 3.25
CA CYS A 72 8.52 -2.78 2.89
C CYS A 72 7.82 -2.46 1.59
N LEU A 73 7.45 -1.21 1.36
CA LEU A 73 6.79 -0.80 0.13
C LEU A 73 7.70 -0.95 -1.09
N SER A 74 9.01 -0.76 -0.93
CA SER A 74 9.96 -0.97 -2.02
C SER A 74 10.18 -2.45 -2.33
N GLU A 75 9.98 -3.34 -1.35
CA GLU A 75 10.12 -4.78 -1.52
C GLU A 75 8.83 -5.47 -2.00
N PHE A 76 7.69 -4.83 -1.77
CA PHE A 76 6.39 -5.41 -2.09
C PHE A 76 6.14 -5.31 -3.59
N VAL A 77 6.19 -6.45 -4.28
CA VAL A 77 6.01 -6.50 -5.73
C VAL A 77 4.77 -7.32 -6.07
N ILE A 78 3.83 -6.70 -6.75
CA ILE A 78 2.62 -7.34 -7.27
C ILE A 78 2.48 -6.94 -8.73
N ASP A 79 2.65 -7.88 -9.64
CA ASP A 79 2.53 -7.65 -11.07
C ASP A 79 1.25 -8.28 -11.62
N GLY A 80 0.79 -7.80 -12.76
CA GLY A 80 -0.40 -8.28 -13.45
C GLY A 80 -1.64 -7.43 -13.21
N ILE A 81 -1.62 -6.62 -12.16
CA ILE A 81 -2.71 -5.69 -11.80
C ILE A 81 -2.11 -4.38 -11.31
N GLU A 82 -2.94 -3.35 -11.24
CA GLU A 82 -2.57 -2.11 -10.59
C GLU A 82 -2.93 -2.19 -9.10
N THR A 83 -2.12 -1.60 -8.25
CA THR A 83 -2.34 -1.56 -6.81
C THR A 83 -2.10 -0.18 -6.24
N THR A 84 -2.48 0.02 -4.99
CA THR A 84 -2.26 1.28 -4.27
C THR A 84 -0.84 1.40 -3.71
N ILE A 85 0.04 0.42 -3.93
CA ILE A 85 1.43 0.48 -3.45
C ILE A 85 2.16 1.76 -3.90
N PRO A 86 2.09 2.18 -5.19
CA PRO A 86 2.76 3.42 -5.59
C PRO A 86 2.26 4.66 -4.86
N LEU A 87 0.97 4.71 -4.53
CA LEU A 87 0.42 5.81 -3.74
C LEU A 87 1.06 5.86 -2.35
N PHE A 88 1.11 4.73 -1.65
CA PHE A 88 1.72 4.66 -0.33
C PHE A 88 3.21 4.97 -0.38
N SER A 89 3.91 4.56 -1.43
CA SER A 89 5.33 4.86 -1.61
C SER A 89 5.58 6.37 -1.69
N GLN A 90 4.65 7.12 -2.29
CA GLN A 90 4.73 8.58 -2.32
C GLN A 90 4.33 9.20 -0.98
N LEU A 91 3.28 8.67 -0.34
CA LEU A 91 2.78 9.21 0.92
C LEU A 91 3.81 9.12 2.05
N VAL A 92 4.56 8.03 2.13
CA VAL A 92 5.55 7.85 3.21
C VAL A 92 6.73 8.82 3.09
N LEU A 93 6.94 9.41 1.93
CA LEU A 93 7.99 10.40 1.70
C LEU A 93 7.53 11.81 2.03
N ASN A 94 6.24 12.02 2.24
CA ASN A 94 5.69 13.36 2.44
C ASN A 94 5.89 13.79 3.90
N PRO A 95 6.46 15.01 4.14
CA PRO A 95 6.67 15.51 5.50
C PRO A 95 5.39 15.63 6.33
N ASP A 96 4.25 15.91 5.71
CA ASP A 96 2.97 16.02 6.42
C ASP A 96 2.59 14.68 7.06
N ILE A 97 2.82 13.58 6.36
CA ILE A 97 2.59 12.23 6.90
C ILE A 97 3.56 11.95 8.04
N ALA A 98 4.85 12.25 7.85
CA ALA A 98 5.88 12.02 8.85
C ALA A 98 5.60 12.80 10.14
N ASN A 99 5.06 14.00 10.03
CA ASN A 99 4.77 14.88 11.16
C ASN A 99 3.32 14.74 11.68
N GLY A 100 2.52 13.86 11.08
CA GLY A 100 1.13 13.69 11.47
C GLY A 100 0.22 14.84 11.04
N LEU A 101 0.65 15.68 10.09
CA LEU A 101 -0.06 16.86 9.63
C LEU A 101 -0.94 16.54 8.42
N TYR A 102 -1.89 15.61 8.59
CA TYR A 102 -2.75 15.20 7.49
C TYR A 102 -4.18 14.97 7.99
N ASP A 103 -5.12 15.17 7.07
CA ASP A 103 -6.54 14.88 7.27
C ASP A 103 -7.14 14.42 5.94
N ILE A 104 -8.46 14.24 5.90
CA ILE A 104 -9.14 13.76 4.69
C ILE A 104 -9.01 14.75 3.53
N HIS A 105 -9.01 16.04 3.80
CA HIS A 105 -8.83 17.07 2.78
C HIS A 105 -7.40 17.10 2.27
N TRP A 106 -6.44 16.79 3.13
CA TRP A 106 -5.04 16.70 2.74
C TRP A 106 -4.83 15.68 1.61
N LEU A 107 -5.43 14.51 1.72
CA LEU A 107 -5.30 13.46 0.71
C LEU A 107 -5.90 13.90 -0.63
N GLU A 108 -7.06 14.52 -0.60
CA GLU A 108 -7.69 15.06 -1.81
C GLU A 108 -6.77 16.07 -2.50
N SER A 109 -6.19 17.00 -1.75
CA SER A 109 -5.26 17.99 -2.28
C SER A 109 -4.01 17.34 -2.85
N PHE A 110 -3.47 16.33 -2.18
CA PHE A 110 -2.29 15.60 -2.64
C PHE A 110 -2.54 14.93 -3.99
N LEU A 111 -3.70 14.30 -4.16
CA LEU A 111 -4.06 13.59 -5.38
C LEU A 111 -4.29 14.52 -6.57
N GLN A 112 -4.66 15.78 -6.33
CA GLN A 112 -4.88 16.78 -7.37
C GLN A 112 -3.59 17.41 -7.87
N LYS A 113 -2.49 17.26 -7.16
CA LYS A 113 -1.20 17.81 -7.57
C LYS A 113 -0.62 16.98 -8.72
N PRO A 114 -0.07 17.65 -9.75
CA PRO A 114 0.58 16.95 -10.87
C PRO A 114 1.87 16.23 -10.47
#